data_5fa985206402a9f1115d363889c09520
#
_entry.id   5fa985206402a9f1115d363889c09520
#
_cell.length_a   1.000
_cell.length_b   1.000
_cell.length_c   1.000
_cell.angle_alpha   90.00
_cell.angle_beta   90.00
_cell.angle_gamma   90.00
#
_symmetry.space_group_name_H-M   'P 1'
#
loop_
_entity.id
_entity.type
_entity.pdbx_description
1 polymer ?
#
loop_
_entity_poly.entity_id
_entity_poly.type
_entity_poly.pdbx_seq_one_letter_code
_entity_poly.pdbx_strand_id
1 'polypeptide(L)'
;FTTARLLDDTGPVIGVNLLSGLFEPLHFNFAGKVLADTSPAIAIAGELGSGKSYFVKTLLGIIADLLGQFLVIDRSPAGEYTPLLDSIPGSVVVSLDDPGFTLDPLQLFADPQVARRIALDTILPLINIPVVSGPGVLLSEVLRPEHRGRHNLRSLADVRDYLAERAHTDTSRDAEDQHTLVRAIDAVEAPTLFGRGLTPMPMGACATVVRTHTLALPTVDELTLGHAYANLPWRKRLGHTLYELVGLLAREQFLRPGRFGALVVDEAYHLVSTTVGRQICEEFVRDGRKHSAGLIMSSHDPRADYSGAAHNLIPNRFAFRHRDKSLAAGTLEWLGVDIERDAYLVDQLRTNTSPPKGPRETVAPNRRGECFIADGRGRIGRGKILGPARADRALAVSTTPDKAVLG
;
A
#
# COMPACT_ATOMS: atom_id res chain seq x y z
N PHE A 1 -21.01 5.70 21.61
CA PHE A 1 -20.29 4.51 22.07
C PHE A 1 -21.32 3.40 22.32
N THR A 2 -21.08 2.18 21.83
CA THR A 2 -22.04 1.09 21.92
C THR A 2 -21.47 -0.14 22.58
N THR A 3 -22.26 -0.82 23.40
CA THR A 3 -22.01 -2.16 23.93
C THR A 3 -22.58 -3.26 23.02
N ALA A 4 -23.34 -2.88 21.99
CA ALA A 4 -23.94 -3.80 21.03
C ALA A 4 -22.87 -4.41 20.09
N ARG A 5 -23.29 -5.37 19.27
CA ARG A 5 -22.43 -6.00 18.26
C ARG A 5 -21.70 -4.96 17.42
N LEU A 6 -20.39 -5.14 17.30
CA LEU A 6 -19.51 -4.36 16.43
C LEU A 6 -19.15 -5.21 15.21
N LEU A 7 -18.92 -4.54 14.08
CA LEU A 7 -18.53 -5.17 12.81
C LEU A 7 -19.59 -6.11 12.25
N ASP A 8 -19.21 -7.29 11.77
CA ASP A 8 -20.08 -8.20 11.05
C ASP A 8 -20.67 -9.27 11.99
N ASP A 9 -21.77 -9.90 11.58
CA ASP A 9 -22.41 -10.97 12.35
C ASP A 9 -21.83 -12.36 12.04
N THR A 10 -21.10 -12.49 10.94
CA THR A 10 -20.51 -13.75 10.44
C THR A 10 -19.12 -13.48 9.85
N GLY A 11 -18.41 -14.56 9.53
CA GLY A 11 -17.07 -14.51 8.95
C GLY A 11 -15.96 -14.82 9.96
N PRO A 12 -14.71 -14.66 9.59
CA PRO A 12 -13.59 -14.89 10.48
C PRO A 12 -13.66 -14.05 11.75
N VAL A 13 -13.30 -14.65 12.88
CA VAL A 13 -13.16 -13.95 14.14
C VAL A 13 -11.81 -13.23 14.15
N ILE A 14 -11.83 -11.92 14.29
CA ILE A 14 -10.63 -11.08 14.37
C ILE A 14 -10.34 -10.60 15.79
N GLY A 15 -11.29 -10.70 16.69
CA GLY A 15 -11.16 -10.17 18.05
C GLY A 15 -12.35 -10.47 18.94
N VAL A 16 -12.37 -9.78 20.09
CA VAL A 16 -13.47 -9.80 21.06
C VAL A 16 -13.88 -8.37 21.43
N ASN A 17 -15.17 -8.17 21.65
CA ASN A 17 -15.73 -6.91 22.12
C ASN A 17 -15.42 -6.75 23.63
N LEU A 18 -14.71 -5.69 24.00
CA LEU A 18 -14.34 -5.43 25.40
C LEU A 18 -15.45 -4.73 26.21
N LEU A 19 -16.48 -4.25 25.55
CA LEU A 19 -17.62 -3.58 26.19
C LEU A 19 -18.79 -4.54 26.44
N SER A 20 -18.76 -5.72 25.81
CA SER A 20 -19.72 -6.78 26.05
C SER A 20 -19.29 -7.60 27.27
N GLY A 21 -20.15 -7.78 28.25
CA GLY A 21 -19.91 -8.67 29.40
C GLY A 21 -19.87 -10.15 29.03
N LEU A 22 -20.18 -10.53 27.80
CA LEU A 22 -20.30 -11.91 27.32
C LEU A 22 -19.16 -12.34 26.38
N PHE A 23 -18.05 -11.61 26.32
CA PHE A 23 -16.94 -11.91 25.39
C PHE A 23 -17.38 -12.10 23.94
N GLU A 24 -18.25 -11.22 23.46
CA GLU A 24 -18.80 -11.28 22.12
C GLU A 24 -17.68 -11.22 21.06
N PRO A 25 -17.66 -12.20 20.09
CA PRO A 25 -16.63 -12.20 19.06
C PRO A 25 -16.82 -11.04 18.08
N LEU A 26 -15.72 -10.51 17.59
CA LEU A 26 -15.67 -9.53 16.51
C LEU A 26 -15.40 -10.28 15.21
N HIS A 27 -16.37 -10.29 14.32
CA HIS A 27 -16.24 -10.89 12.99
C HIS A 27 -15.91 -9.83 11.95
N PHE A 28 -15.08 -10.20 10.96
CA PHE A 28 -14.84 -9.37 9.79
C PHE A 28 -15.00 -10.20 8.52
N ASN A 29 -16.10 -10.00 7.82
CA ASN A 29 -16.48 -10.80 6.66
C ASN A 29 -16.13 -10.06 5.36
N PHE A 30 -14.91 -10.27 4.86
CA PHE A 30 -14.45 -9.66 3.59
C PHE A 30 -15.40 -9.99 2.42
N ALA A 31 -15.76 -11.26 2.23
CA ALA A 31 -16.65 -11.67 1.15
C ALA A 31 -18.10 -11.20 1.37
N GLY A 32 -18.59 -11.25 2.61
CA GLY A 32 -19.94 -10.78 2.97
C GLY A 32 -20.12 -9.29 2.74
N LYS A 33 -19.08 -8.47 2.98
CA LYS A 33 -19.11 -7.04 2.69
C LYS A 33 -19.28 -6.77 1.20
N VAL A 34 -18.55 -7.49 0.36
CA VAL A 34 -18.67 -7.41 -1.10
C VAL A 34 -20.11 -7.80 -1.53
N LEU A 35 -20.65 -8.91 -1.01
CA LEU A 35 -22.01 -9.35 -1.32
C LEU A 35 -23.09 -8.38 -0.80
N ALA A 36 -22.83 -7.70 0.32
CA ALA A 36 -23.73 -6.71 0.90
C ALA A 36 -23.56 -5.31 0.30
N ASP A 37 -22.80 -5.17 -0.78
CA ASP A 37 -22.51 -3.90 -1.47
C ASP A 37 -21.84 -2.87 -0.54
N THR A 38 -21.06 -3.33 0.45
CA THR A 38 -20.28 -2.50 1.37
C THR A 38 -18.79 -2.63 1.12
N SER A 39 -18.04 -1.54 1.37
CA SER A 39 -16.58 -1.58 1.16
C SER A 39 -15.87 -2.42 2.23
N PRO A 40 -15.01 -3.38 1.85
CA PRO A 40 -14.16 -4.10 2.78
C PRO A 40 -12.91 -3.32 3.22
N ALA A 41 -12.80 -2.04 2.85
CA ALA A 41 -11.65 -1.21 3.19
C ALA A 41 -11.51 -1.00 4.70
N ILE A 42 -10.27 -1.00 5.17
CA ILE A 42 -9.88 -0.83 6.57
C ILE A 42 -8.83 0.28 6.67
N ALA A 43 -9.02 1.22 7.59
CA ALA A 43 -8.00 2.17 7.99
C ALA A 43 -7.62 1.97 9.46
N ILE A 44 -6.33 2.03 9.74
CA ILE A 44 -5.74 1.74 11.03
C ILE A 44 -4.88 2.93 11.46
N ALA A 45 -5.08 3.42 12.68
CA ALA A 45 -4.30 4.51 13.25
C ALA A 45 -3.68 4.09 14.58
N GLY A 46 -2.52 4.66 14.92
CA GLY A 46 -1.86 4.42 16.20
C GLY A 46 -0.37 4.76 16.18
N GLU A 47 0.22 4.97 17.34
CA GLU A 47 1.66 5.23 17.45
C GLU A 47 2.52 4.01 17.11
N LEU A 48 3.83 4.20 17.00
CA LEU A 48 4.77 3.10 16.80
C LEU A 48 4.69 2.11 17.98
N GLY A 49 4.69 0.81 17.66
CA GLY A 49 4.59 -0.26 18.69
C GLY A 49 3.22 -0.38 19.35
N SER A 50 2.17 0.29 18.87
CA SER A 50 0.81 0.20 19.42
C SER A 50 0.06 -1.08 19.03
N GLY A 51 0.53 -1.83 18.02
CA GLY A 51 -0.09 -3.07 17.55
C GLY A 51 -0.70 -3.01 16.15
N LYS A 52 -0.50 -1.92 15.39
CA LYS A 52 -0.99 -1.80 14.02
C LYS A 52 -0.53 -2.94 13.12
N SER A 53 0.78 -3.12 12.96
CA SER A 53 1.36 -4.16 12.10
C SER A 53 0.99 -5.57 12.56
N TYR A 54 0.81 -5.78 13.88
CA TYR A 54 0.26 -7.03 14.42
C TYR A 54 -1.14 -7.32 13.86
N PHE A 55 -2.02 -6.32 13.88
CA PHE A 55 -3.37 -6.45 13.34
C PHE A 55 -3.36 -6.65 11.83
N VAL A 56 -2.60 -5.84 11.08
CA VAL A 56 -2.47 -6.01 9.63
C VAL A 56 -2.02 -7.43 9.29
N LYS A 57 -0.95 -7.93 9.91
CA LYS A 57 -0.44 -9.29 9.66
C LYS A 57 -1.46 -10.37 10.02
N THR A 58 -2.26 -10.16 11.08
CA THR A 58 -3.36 -11.08 11.43
C THR A 58 -4.42 -11.13 10.31
N LEU A 59 -4.82 -9.96 9.78
CA LEU A 59 -5.77 -9.90 8.66
C LEU A 59 -5.22 -10.56 7.40
N LEU A 60 -3.93 -10.35 7.09
CA LEU A 60 -3.28 -10.98 5.93
C LEU A 60 -3.25 -12.51 6.06
N GLY A 61 -2.99 -13.02 7.25
CA GLY A 61 -3.09 -14.45 7.55
C GLY A 61 -4.49 -15.00 7.27
N ILE A 62 -5.52 -14.29 7.69
CA ILE A 62 -6.92 -14.65 7.44
C ILE A 62 -7.24 -14.60 5.94
N ILE A 63 -6.81 -13.56 5.23
CA ILE A 63 -7.02 -13.43 3.77
C ILE A 63 -6.38 -14.61 3.04
N ALA A 64 -5.17 -15.00 3.41
CA ALA A 64 -4.50 -16.17 2.83
C ALA A 64 -5.26 -17.49 3.13
N ASP A 65 -5.76 -17.69 4.35
CA ASP A 65 -6.54 -18.87 4.72
C ASP A 65 -7.88 -18.96 3.97
N LEU A 66 -8.44 -17.83 3.59
CA LEU A 66 -9.62 -17.73 2.74
C LEU A 66 -9.30 -17.82 1.24
N LEU A 67 -8.08 -18.22 0.89
CA LEU A 67 -7.59 -18.30 -0.49
C LEU A 67 -7.63 -16.95 -1.24
N GLY A 68 -7.62 -15.84 -0.52
CA GLY A 68 -7.47 -14.50 -1.07
C GLY A 68 -6.03 -14.20 -1.50
N GLN A 69 -5.85 -13.04 -2.08
CA GLN A 69 -4.54 -12.50 -2.46
C GLN A 69 -4.26 -11.20 -1.73
N PHE A 70 -2.98 -10.85 -1.60
CA PHE A 70 -2.62 -9.51 -1.14
C PHE A 70 -1.27 -9.04 -1.71
N LEU A 71 -1.13 -7.72 -1.80
CA LEU A 71 0.13 -7.05 -2.06
C LEU A 71 0.37 -6.04 -0.96
N VAL A 72 1.51 -6.15 -0.28
CA VAL A 72 1.94 -5.22 0.78
C VAL A 72 3.03 -4.32 0.26
N ILE A 73 2.87 -3.01 0.40
CA ILE A 73 3.95 -2.05 0.24
C ILE A 73 4.59 -1.86 1.62
N ASP A 74 5.76 -2.47 1.81
CA ASP A 74 6.48 -2.49 3.09
C ASP A 74 7.65 -1.50 3.08
N ARG A 75 7.56 -0.48 3.93
CA ARG A 75 8.63 0.50 4.15
C ARG A 75 9.48 0.22 5.38
N SER A 76 9.14 -0.82 6.16
CA SER A 76 9.93 -1.15 7.34
C SER A 76 11.35 -1.58 6.98
N PRO A 77 12.42 -1.00 7.58
CA PRO A 77 13.79 -1.41 7.30
C PRO A 77 14.03 -2.89 7.63
N ALA A 78 13.35 -3.41 8.63
CA ALA A 78 13.46 -4.80 9.07
C ALA A 78 12.71 -5.81 8.18
N GLY A 79 11.84 -5.35 7.26
CA GLY A 79 11.00 -6.24 6.46
C GLY A 79 9.97 -6.97 7.32
N GLU A 80 9.19 -6.21 8.09
CA GLU A 80 8.29 -6.76 9.11
C GLU A 80 7.26 -7.77 8.58
N TYR A 81 6.91 -7.70 7.30
CA TYR A 81 5.92 -8.58 6.67
C TYR A 81 6.53 -9.85 6.09
N THR A 82 7.84 -9.86 5.83
CA THR A 82 8.54 -11.02 5.23
C THR A 82 8.35 -12.32 6.01
N PRO A 83 8.47 -12.36 7.35
CA PRO A 83 8.30 -13.61 8.10
C PRO A 83 6.90 -14.24 7.99
N LEU A 84 5.87 -13.44 7.69
CA LEU A 84 4.52 -13.96 7.47
C LEU A 84 4.46 -14.81 6.20
N LEU A 85 5.22 -14.45 5.18
CA LEU A 85 5.20 -15.12 3.89
C LEU A 85 5.76 -16.53 3.96
N ASP A 86 6.64 -16.85 4.90
CA ASP A 86 7.17 -18.20 5.12
C ASP A 86 6.05 -19.21 5.43
N SER A 87 4.93 -18.74 5.99
CA SER A 87 3.74 -19.54 6.28
C SER A 87 2.73 -19.61 5.14
N ILE A 88 2.98 -18.95 4.00
CA ILE A 88 2.03 -18.80 2.88
C ILE A 88 2.68 -19.33 1.60
N PRO A 89 2.32 -20.56 1.15
CA PRO A 89 2.85 -21.12 -0.08
C PRO A 89 2.54 -20.26 -1.32
N GLY A 90 3.50 -20.12 -2.21
CA GLY A 90 3.35 -19.32 -3.43
C GLY A 90 3.41 -17.81 -3.19
N SER A 91 4.00 -17.39 -2.06
CA SER A 91 4.31 -16.00 -1.74
C SER A 91 5.63 -15.55 -2.37
N VAL A 92 5.77 -14.23 -2.56
CA VAL A 92 6.96 -13.61 -3.15
C VAL A 92 7.34 -12.33 -2.40
N VAL A 93 8.64 -12.15 -2.16
CA VAL A 93 9.22 -10.90 -1.70
C VAL A 93 9.93 -10.23 -2.88
N VAL A 94 9.58 -9.00 -3.17
CA VAL A 94 10.21 -8.16 -4.19
C VAL A 94 10.95 -7.03 -3.49
N SER A 95 12.28 -6.97 -3.62
CA SER A 95 13.06 -5.82 -3.17
C SER A 95 13.33 -4.91 -4.36
N LEU A 96 13.03 -3.64 -4.23
CA LEU A 96 13.29 -2.67 -5.30
C LEU A 96 14.76 -2.22 -5.37
N ASP A 97 15.57 -2.64 -4.40
CA ASP A 97 17.01 -2.36 -4.35
C ASP A 97 17.86 -3.42 -5.05
N ASP A 98 17.38 -4.67 -5.03
CA ASP A 98 18.01 -5.78 -5.70
C ASP A 98 17.07 -6.24 -6.81
N PRO A 99 17.34 -5.83 -8.07
CA PRO A 99 16.44 -6.06 -9.18
C PRO A 99 16.49 -7.51 -9.65
N GLY A 100 16.05 -8.45 -8.81
CA GLY A 100 15.74 -9.82 -9.25
C GLY A 100 14.51 -9.85 -10.17
N PHE A 101 13.69 -8.80 -10.10
CA PHE A 101 12.47 -8.65 -10.89
C PHE A 101 12.44 -7.31 -11.63
N THR A 102 11.76 -7.29 -12.79
CA THR A 102 11.43 -6.05 -13.47
C THR A 102 10.02 -5.57 -13.14
N LEU A 103 9.88 -4.25 -13.03
CA LEU A 103 8.59 -3.53 -12.98
C LEU A 103 8.27 -2.88 -14.32
N ASP A 104 8.89 -3.29 -15.40
CA ASP A 104 8.62 -2.79 -16.76
C ASP A 104 7.14 -3.01 -17.14
N PRO A 105 6.35 -1.93 -17.34
CA PRO A 105 4.94 -2.05 -17.68
C PRO A 105 4.69 -2.84 -18.96
N LEU A 106 5.63 -2.81 -19.92
CA LEU A 106 5.49 -3.52 -21.21
C LEU A 106 5.56 -5.03 -21.05
N GLN A 107 6.15 -5.52 -19.95
CA GLN A 107 6.28 -6.94 -19.64
C GLN A 107 5.23 -7.40 -18.62
N LEU A 108 4.70 -6.48 -17.81
CA LEU A 108 3.78 -6.81 -16.70
C LEU A 108 2.31 -6.81 -17.12
N PHE A 109 1.92 -5.94 -18.07
CA PHE A 109 0.53 -5.81 -18.44
C PHE A 109 0.25 -6.54 -19.77
N ALA A 110 -0.70 -7.47 -19.72
CA ALA A 110 -1.09 -8.25 -20.90
C ALA A 110 -1.83 -7.40 -21.95
N ASP A 111 -2.59 -6.38 -21.54
CA ASP A 111 -3.23 -5.44 -22.46
C ASP A 111 -2.21 -4.40 -22.96
N PRO A 112 -1.92 -4.38 -24.28
CA PRO A 112 -0.90 -3.49 -24.83
C PRO A 112 -1.22 -1.99 -24.70
N GLN A 113 -2.51 -1.61 -24.61
CA GLN A 113 -2.92 -0.22 -24.43
C GLN A 113 -2.75 0.22 -22.97
N VAL A 114 -3.08 -0.67 -22.01
CA VAL A 114 -2.82 -0.45 -20.59
C VAL A 114 -1.31 -0.34 -20.35
N ALA A 115 -0.53 -1.28 -20.90
CA ALA A 115 0.94 -1.26 -20.81
C ALA A 115 1.53 0.06 -21.34
N ARG A 116 1.06 0.51 -22.51
CA ARG A 116 1.49 1.79 -23.11
C ARG A 116 1.17 2.98 -22.23
N ARG A 117 -0.07 3.08 -21.74
CA ARG A 117 -0.50 4.18 -20.88
C ARG A 117 0.36 4.25 -19.63
N ILE A 118 0.51 3.13 -18.91
CA ILE A 118 1.29 3.09 -17.68
C ILE A 118 2.77 3.37 -17.95
N ALA A 119 3.33 2.87 -19.06
CA ALA A 119 4.71 3.18 -19.44
C ALA A 119 4.92 4.69 -19.66
N LEU A 120 4.00 5.37 -20.35
CA LEU A 120 4.08 6.82 -20.56
C LEU A 120 3.93 7.59 -19.23
N ASP A 121 2.93 7.22 -18.42
CA ASP A 121 2.66 7.84 -17.12
C ASP A 121 3.81 7.62 -16.12
N THR A 122 4.61 6.56 -16.32
CA THR A 122 5.79 6.24 -15.52
C THR A 122 7.04 6.96 -16.01
N ILE A 123 7.36 6.83 -17.30
CA ILE A 123 8.65 7.26 -17.86
C ILE A 123 8.73 8.78 -17.98
N LEU A 124 7.73 9.41 -18.58
CA LEU A 124 7.80 10.85 -18.91
C LEU A 124 8.00 11.72 -17.67
N PRO A 125 7.28 11.53 -16.53
CA PRO A 125 7.56 12.26 -15.31
C PRO A 125 8.93 11.92 -14.74
N LEU A 126 9.34 10.65 -14.78
CA LEU A 126 10.63 10.20 -14.27
C LEU A 126 11.80 10.92 -14.94
N ILE A 127 11.80 10.99 -16.27
CA ILE A 127 12.84 11.66 -17.06
C ILE A 127 12.60 13.18 -17.23
N ASN A 128 11.53 13.71 -16.63
CA ASN A 128 11.16 15.12 -16.68
C ASN A 128 10.97 15.67 -18.12
N ILE A 129 10.31 14.89 -18.97
CA ILE A 129 9.97 15.28 -20.35
C ILE A 129 8.46 15.48 -20.47
N PRO A 130 7.99 16.68 -20.87
CA PRO A 130 6.56 16.92 -21.12
C PRO A 130 6.03 16.06 -22.28
N VAL A 131 4.83 15.49 -22.13
CA VAL A 131 4.19 14.65 -23.17
C VAL A 131 3.99 15.38 -24.49
N VAL A 132 3.80 16.71 -24.46
CA VAL A 132 3.58 17.55 -25.65
C VAL A 132 4.86 18.06 -26.31
N SER A 133 6.04 17.76 -25.76
CA SER A 133 7.33 18.09 -26.38
C SER A 133 7.65 17.11 -27.51
N GLY A 134 8.59 17.47 -28.42
CA GLY A 134 9.07 16.58 -29.46
C GLY A 134 9.45 15.19 -28.95
N PRO A 135 10.39 15.09 -27.96
CA PRO A 135 10.75 13.81 -27.36
C PRO A 135 9.55 13.06 -26.74
N GLY A 136 8.62 13.77 -26.07
CA GLY A 136 7.43 13.16 -25.48
C GLY A 136 6.48 12.56 -26.51
N VAL A 137 6.23 13.29 -27.61
CA VAL A 137 5.42 12.82 -28.74
C VAL A 137 6.08 11.60 -29.39
N LEU A 138 7.39 11.66 -29.64
CA LEU A 138 8.15 10.56 -30.23
C LEU A 138 8.06 9.29 -29.36
N LEU A 139 8.29 9.39 -28.05
CA LEU A 139 8.15 8.26 -27.13
C LEU A 139 6.73 7.69 -27.16
N SER A 140 5.72 8.57 -27.18
CA SER A 140 4.31 8.16 -27.29
C SER A 140 4.01 7.38 -28.55
N GLU A 141 4.66 7.72 -29.67
CA GLU A 141 4.53 7.02 -30.97
C GLU A 141 5.26 5.67 -30.96
N VAL A 142 6.48 5.63 -30.44
CA VAL A 142 7.29 4.40 -30.35
C VAL A 142 6.59 3.38 -29.46
N LEU A 143 5.94 3.82 -28.39
CA LEU A 143 5.19 2.94 -27.47
C LEU A 143 3.83 2.48 -28.01
N ARG A 144 3.37 2.93 -29.18
CA ARG A 144 2.13 2.39 -29.78
C ARG A 144 2.26 0.88 -30.04
N PRO A 145 1.23 0.08 -29.71
CA PRO A 145 1.29 -1.38 -29.88
C PRO A 145 1.67 -1.80 -31.30
N GLU A 146 1.17 -1.10 -32.32
CA GLU A 146 1.45 -1.38 -33.74
C GLU A 146 2.92 -1.12 -34.08
N HIS A 147 3.51 -0.05 -33.52
CA HIS A 147 4.92 0.29 -33.73
C HIS A 147 5.81 -0.73 -33.01
N ARG A 148 5.52 -1.02 -31.74
CA ARG A 148 6.25 -2.02 -30.95
C ARG A 148 6.20 -3.41 -31.62
N GLY A 149 5.04 -3.81 -32.14
CA GLY A 149 4.88 -5.09 -32.81
C GLY A 149 5.74 -5.18 -34.09
N ARG A 150 5.80 -4.12 -34.90
CA ARG A 150 6.63 -4.07 -36.11
C ARG A 150 8.12 -4.17 -35.83
N HIS A 151 8.58 -3.61 -34.71
CA HIS A 151 9.99 -3.56 -34.36
C HIS A 151 10.37 -4.56 -33.25
N ASN A 152 9.44 -5.45 -32.85
CA ASN A 152 9.63 -6.46 -31.81
C ASN A 152 10.11 -5.89 -30.46
N LEU A 153 9.61 -4.70 -30.07
CA LEU A 153 9.93 -4.02 -28.82
C LEU A 153 9.08 -4.59 -27.69
N ARG A 154 9.63 -5.50 -26.89
CA ARG A 154 8.91 -6.23 -25.82
C ARG A 154 9.12 -5.63 -24.45
N SER A 155 10.17 -4.81 -24.29
CA SER A 155 10.56 -4.20 -23.01
C SER A 155 10.92 -2.74 -23.20
N LEU A 156 10.99 -2.00 -22.07
CA LEU A 156 11.51 -0.63 -22.07
C LEU A 156 13.00 -0.59 -22.45
N ALA A 157 13.75 -1.65 -22.13
CA ALA A 157 15.13 -1.81 -22.59
C ALA A 157 15.21 -1.87 -24.13
N ASP A 158 14.30 -2.64 -24.77
CA ASP A 158 14.24 -2.69 -26.25
C ASP A 158 13.88 -1.34 -26.85
N VAL A 159 12.95 -0.61 -26.21
CA VAL A 159 12.57 0.76 -26.65
C VAL A 159 13.76 1.70 -26.56
N ARG A 160 14.50 1.66 -25.46
CA ARG A 160 15.72 2.47 -25.26
C ARG A 160 16.76 2.19 -26.35
N ASP A 161 17.02 0.92 -26.64
CA ASP A 161 18.02 0.54 -27.65
C ASP A 161 17.59 0.87 -29.07
N TYR A 162 16.31 0.68 -29.39
CA TYR A 162 15.73 1.10 -30.66
C TYR A 162 15.92 2.61 -30.87
N LEU A 163 15.65 3.42 -29.83
CA LEU A 163 15.88 4.87 -29.91
C LEU A 163 17.37 5.21 -30.09
N ALA A 164 18.27 4.49 -29.40
CA ALA A 164 19.71 4.70 -29.50
C ALA A 164 20.24 4.37 -30.91
N GLU A 165 19.83 3.24 -31.51
CA GLU A 165 20.22 2.85 -32.85
C GLU A 165 19.75 3.88 -33.88
N ARG A 166 18.50 4.32 -33.76
CA ARG A 166 17.96 5.32 -34.66
C ARG A 166 18.62 6.69 -34.52
N ALA A 167 18.95 7.10 -33.30
CA ALA A 167 19.64 8.36 -33.06
C ALA A 167 21.00 8.45 -33.81
N HIS A 168 21.64 7.30 -34.06
CA HIS A 168 22.90 7.24 -34.80
C HIS A 168 22.71 7.18 -36.35
N THR A 169 21.58 6.71 -36.82
CA THR A 169 21.33 6.43 -38.25
C THR A 169 20.37 7.43 -38.90
N ASP A 170 19.56 8.11 -38.10
CA ASP A 170 18.54 9.03 -38.58
C ASP A 170 19.11 10.42 -38.82
N THR A 171 18.79 10.99 -39.98
CA THR A 171 19.16 12.37 -40.36
C THR A 171 17.95 13.31 -40.34
N SER A 172 16.81 12.83 -39.85
CA SER A 172 15.56 13.59 -39.72
C SER A 172 15.58 14.51 -38.47
N ARG A 173 14.55 15.34 -38.33
CA ARG A 173 14.32 16.15 -37.12
C ARG A 173 14.19 15.31 -35.88
N ASP A 174 13.79 14.05 -35.99
CA ASP A 174 13.58 13.15 -34.84
C ASP A 174 14.90 12.69 -34.22
N ALA A 175 16.04 12.81 -34.93
CA ALA A 175 17.34 12.38 -34.39
C ALA A 175 17.73 13.11 -33.09
N GLU A 176 17.47 14.41 -32.99
CA GLU A 176 17.74 15.19 -31.78
C GLU A 176 16.82 14.77 -30.59
N ASP A 177 15.54 14.50 -30.88
CA ASP A 177 14.57 14.03 -29.93
C ASP A 177 14.92 12.61 -29.44
N GLN A 178 15.40 11.73 -30.33
CA GLN A 178 15.89 10.39 -29.98
C GLN A 178 17.11 10.48 -29.05
N HIS A 179 18.10 11.30 -29.37
CA HIS A 179 19.26 11.54 -28.52
C HIS A 179 18.87 12.08 -27.12
N THR A 180 17.91 13.00 -27.10
CA THR A 180 17.40 13.57 -25.84
C THR A 180 16.75 12.51 -24.96
N LEU A 181 15.90 11.64 -25.53
CA LEU A 181 15.26 10.54 -24.82
C LEU A 181 16.28 9.55 -24.26
N VAL A 182 17.23 9.10 -25.10
CA VAL A 182 18.25 8.13 -24.67
C VAL A 182 19.08 8.67 -23.51
N ARG A 183 19.58 9.91 -23.62
CA ARG A 183 20.36 10.56 -22.56
C ARG A 183 19.54 10.71 -21.26
N ALA A 184 18.27 11.07 -21.38
CA ALA A 184 17.41 11.23 -20.21
C ALA A 184 17.11 9.88 -19.52
N ILE A 185 16.89 8.82 -20.30
CA ILE A 185 16.69 7.46 -19.77
C ILE A 185 17.97 6.95 -19.11
N ASP A 186 19.13 7.09 -19.76
CA ASP A 186 20.43 6.62 -19.25
C ASP A 186 20.83 7.36 -17.95
N ALA A 187 20.44 8.62 -17.81
CA ALA A 187 20.74 9.41 -16.61
C ALA A 187 19.98 8.96 -15.36
N VAL A 188 18.94 8.13 -15.49
CA VAL A 188 18.06 7.78 -14.35
C VAL A 188 18.50 6.52 -13.61
N GLU A 189 19.42 5.73 -14.11
CA GLU A 189 19.92 4.51 -13.46
C GLU A 189 18.81 3.66 -12.83
N ALA A 190 17.77 3.29 -13.61
CA ALA A 190 16.60 2.55 -13.14
C ALA A 190 16.59 1.09 -13.66
N PRO A 191 17.42 0.19 -13.11
CA PRO A 191 17.54 -1.19 -13.60
C PRO A 191 16.23 -1.98 -13.45
N THR A 192 15.40 -1.68 -12.46
CA THR A 192 14.06 -2.27 -12.30
C THR A 192 13.11 -1.98 -13.47
N LEU A 193 13.33 -0.91 -14.24
CA LEU A 193 12.51 -0.56 -15.40
C LEU A 193 13.20 -0.91 -16.71
N PHE A 194 14.50 -0.65 -16.82
CA PHE A 194 15.28 -0.77 -18.06
C PHE A 194 16.30 -1.91 -18.04
N GLY A 195 16.33 -2.73 -16.97
CA GLY A 195 17.26 -3.86 -16.86
C GLY A 195 16.91 -4.99 -17.81
N ARG A 196 17.97 -5.64 -18.37
CA ARG A 196 17.82 -6.79 -19.24
C ARG A 196 17.89 -8.10 -18.44
N GLY A 197 17.14 -9.11 -18.91
CA GLY A 197 17.19 -10.46 -18.33
C GLY A 197 16.52 -10.58 -16.97
N LEU A 198 15.84 -9.54 -16.49
CA LEU A 198 15.05 -9.60 -15.27
C LEU A 198 13.72 -10.32 -15.51
N THR A 199 13.30 -11.09 -14.52
CA THR A 199 11.98 -11.75 -14.56
C THR A 199 10.88 -10.74 -14.23
N PRO A 200 9.77 -10.68 -14.97
CA PRO A 200 8.63 -9.85 -14.59
C PRO A 200 8.13 -10.21 -13.19
N MET A 201 7.80 -9.20 -12.38
CA MET A 201 7.21 -9.43 -11.06
C MET A 201 5.99 -10.36 -11.18
N PRO A 202 5.89 -11.42 -10.37
CA PRO A 202 4.81 -12.41 -10.51
C PRO A 202 3.47 -11.85 -10.03
N MET A 203 2.69 -11.28 -10.96
CA MET A 203 1.36 -10.69 -10.70
C MET A 203 0.32 -11.71 -10.21
N GLY A 204 0.55 -13.01 -10.35
CA GLY A 204 -0.37 -14.07 -9.92
C GLY A 204 -0.08 -14.68 -8.54
N ALA A 205 0.93 -14.20 -7.82
CA ALA A 205 1.26 -14.70 -6.50
C ALA A 205 0.10 -14.52 -5.51
N CYS A 206 -0.04 -15.46 -4.58
CA CYS A 206 -1.09 -15.36 -3.55
C CYS A 206 -0.78 -14.27 -2.51
N ALA A 207 0.49 -14.04 -2.24
CA ALA A 207 0.97 -13.01 -1.33
C ALA A 207 2.24 -12.38 -1.90
N THR A 208 2.25 -11.07 -2.02
CA THR A 208 3.41 -10.31 -2.48
C THR A 208 3.76 -9.24 -1.44
N VAL A 209 5.02 -9.17 -1.03
CA VAL A 209 5.56 -8.05 -0.26
C VAL A 209 6.57 -7.31 -1.12
N VAL A 210 6.30 -6.04 -1.38
CA VAL A 210 7.22 -5.15 -2.09
C VAL A 210 7.93 -4.27 -1.08
N ARG A 211 9.22 -4.51 -0.89
CA ARG A 211 10.07 -3.74 0.01
C ARG A 211 10.51 -2.45 -0.65
N THR A 212 10.17 -1.33 -0.01
CA THR A 212 10.38 0.02 -0.55
C THR A 212 11.16 0.93 0.40
N HIS A 213 11.74 0.38 1.48
CA HIS A 213 12.36 1.17 2.57
C HIS A 213 13.56 2.00 2.12
N THR A 214 14.29 1.57 1.10
CA THR A 214 15.46 2.27 0.57
C THR A 214 15.11 3.32 -0.48
N LEU A 215 13.87 3.32 -1.00
CA LEU A 215 13.46 4.33 -1.95
C LEU A 215 13.49 5.72 -1.30
N ALA A 216 14.21 6.63 -1.92
CA ALA A 216 14.16 8.05 -1.58
C ALA A 216 12.82 8.61 -2.04
N LEU A 217 11.91 8.92 -1.11
CA LEU A 217 10.62 9.51 -1.41
C LEU A 217 10.63 11.01 -1.15
N PRO A 218 9.89 11.81 -1.94
CA PRO A 218 9.71 13.23 -1.65
C PRO A 218 8.84 13.42 -0.41
N THR A 219 9.02 14.55 0.27
CA THR A 219 8.13 14.99 1.36
C THR A 219 6.84 15.59 0.78
N VAL A 220 5.80 15.78 1.63
CA VAL A 220 4.57 16.44 1.18
C VAL A 220 4.84 17.87 0.70
N ASP A 221 5.68 18.61 1.41
CA ASP A 221 6.01 19.98 1.04
C ASP A 221 6.66 20.03 -0.35
N GLU A 222 7.51 19.05 -0.66
CA GLU A 222 8.14 18.91 -1.98
C GLU A 222 7.14 18.54 -3.09
N LEU A 223 5.99 17.95 -2.76
CA LEU A 223 4.96 17.54 -3.73
C LEU A 223 3.87 18.61 -3.92
N THR A 224 3.62 19.45 -2.91
CA THR A 224 2.54 20.46 -2.95
C THR A 224 2.89 21.71 -3.73
N LEU A 225 4.17 22.04 -3.87
CA LEU A 225 4.61 23.18 -4.66
C LEU A 225 4.56 22.81 -6.15
N GLY A 226 3.68 23.40 -6.92
CA GLY A 226 3.32 23.04 -8.30
C GLY A 226 4.46 22.94 -9.34
N HIS A 227 5.68 23.45 -9.00
CA HIS A 227 6.88 23.27 -9.81
C HIS A 227 7.92 22.37 -9.12
N ALA A 228 7.59 21.78 -7.97
CA ALA A 228 8.56 21.08 -7.13
C ALA A 228 8.96 19.72 -7.74
N TYR A 229 8.03 18.99 -8.37
CA TYR A 229 8.33 17.67 -8.91
C TYR A 229 9.45 17.70 -9.96
N ALA A 230 9.41 18.65 -10.89
CA ALA A 230 10.44 18.82 -11.91
C ALA A 230 11.84 19.12 -11.34
N ASN A 231 11.89 19.75 -10.15
CA ASN A 231 13.12 20.13 -9.46
C ASN A 231 13.58 19.08 -8.45
N LEU A 232 12.82 18.01 -8.23
CA LEU A 232 13.24 16.92 -7.34
C LEU A 232 14.52 16.25 -7.85
N PRO A 233 15.45 15.85 -6.95
CA PRO A 233 16.53 14.96 -7.31
C PRO A 233 16.00 13.71 -8.02
N TRP A 234 16.69 13.25 -9.06
CA TRP A 234 16.21 12.10 -9.85
C TRP A 234 15.93 10.85 -9.01
N ARG A 235 16.71 10.61 -7.95
CA ARG A 235 16.48 9.49 -7.00
C ARG A 235 15.13 9.59 -6.30
N LYS A 236 14.67 10.78 -5.94
CA LYS A 236 13.34 10.99 -5.34
C LYS A 236 12.24 10.80 -6.37
N ARG A 237 12.45 11.26 -7.62
CA ARG A 237 11.51 11.00 -8.71
C ARG A 237 11.39 9.51 -9.00
N LEU A 238 12.51 8.79 -9.10
CA LEU A 238 12.53 7.34 -9.30
C LEU A 238 11.80 6.62 -8.16
N GLY A 239 12.14 6.92 -6.91
CA GLY A 239 11.50 6.31 -5.74
C GLY A 239 9.99 6.54 -5.74
N HIS A 240 9.55 7.76 -5.99
CA HIS A 240 8.14 8.13 -6.12
C HIS A 240 7.44 7.35 -7.26
N THR A 241 8.04 7.36 -8.44
CA THR A 241 7.52 6.67 -9.62
C THR A 241 7.38 5.16 -9.41
N LEU A 242 8.39 4.50 -8.82
CA LEU A 242 8.32 3.08 -8.50
C LEU A 242 7.27 2.77 -7.44
N TYR A 243 7.13 3.65 -6.45
CA TYR A 243 6.12 3.51 -5.40
C TYR A 243 4.69 3.59 -5.96
N GLU A 244 4.42 4.56 -6.82
CA GLU A 244 3.13 4.68 -7.52
C GLU A 244 2.88 3.51 -8.47
N LEU A 245 3.91 3.06 -9.20
CA LEU A 245 3.80 1.92 -10.11
C LEU A 245 3.37 0.64 -9.38
N VAL A 246 3.89 0.38 -8.17
CA VAL A 246 3.45 -0.75 -7.35
C VAL A 246 1.96 -0.64 -7.01
N GLY A 247 1.48 0.55 -6.67
CA GLY A 247 0.05 0.81 -6.46
C GLY A 247 -0.79 0.56 -7.71
N LEU A 248 -0.32 1.01 -8.88
CA LEU A 248 -0.97 0.76 -10.18
C LEU A 248 -1.02 -0.73 -10.52
N LEU A 249 0.06 -1.47 -10.24
CA LEU A 249 0.11 -2.92 -10.41
C LEU A 249 -0.93 -3.63 -9.53
N ALA A 250 -1.03 -3.25 -8.26
CA ALA A 250 -2.07 -3.78 -7.36
C ALA A 250 -3.48 -3.48 -7.87
N ARG A 251 -3.72 -2.27 -8.37
CA ARG A 251 -5.00 -1.88 -8.99
C ARG A 251 -5.35 -2.79 -10.16
N GLU A 252 -4.45 -2.95 -11.11
CA GLU A 252 -4.66 -3.78 -12.29
C GLU A 252 -4.79 -5.28 -11.94
N GLN A 253 -4.17 -5.71 -10.85
CA GLN A 253 -4.28 -7.09 -10.38
C GLN A 253 -5.61 -7.36 -9.68
N PHE A 254 -6.06 -6.47 -8.80
CA PHE A 254 -7.17 -6.75 -7.88
C PHE A 254 -8.50 -6.14 -8.32
N LEU A 255 -8.51 -5.00 -9.03
CA LEU A 255 -9.75 -4.41 -9.53
C LEU A 255 -10.22 -5.09 -10.82
N ARG A 256 -10.34 -6.41 -10.78
CA ARG A 256 -10.89 -7.26 -11.84
C ARG A 256 -11.67 -8.43 -11.22
N PRO A 257 -12.62 -9.04 -11.94
CA PRO A 257 -13.34 -10.21 -11.42
C PRO A 257 -12.37 -11.33 -11.03
N GLY A 258 -12.57 -11.89 -9.84
CA GLY A 258 -11.73 -12.99 -9.35
C GLY A 258 -11.88 -13.25 -7.86
N ARG A 259 -10.88 -13.90 -7.29
CA ARG A 259 -10.78 -14.11 -5.84
C ARG A 259 -10.51 -12.79 -5.12
N PHE A 260 -10.86 -12.72 -3.84
CA PHE A 260 -10.61 -11.52 -3.03
C PHE A 260 -9.14 -11.11 -3.06
N GLY A 261 -8.88 -9.83 -3.32
CA GLY A 261 -7.54 -9.23 -3.34
C GLY A 261 -7.45 -8.02 -2.43
N ALA A 262 -6.32 -7.84 -1.72
CA ALA A 262 -6.10 -6.69 -0.86
C ALA A 262 -4.80 -5.95 -1.20
N LEU A 263 -4.90 -4.64 -1.43
CA LEU A 263 -3.75 -3.74 -1.37
C LEU A 263 -3.54 -3.33 0.09
N VAL A 264 -2.32 -3.47 0.57
CA VAL A 264 -1.92 -3.10 1.93
C VAL A 264 -0.82 -2.05 1.86
N VAL A 265 -1.07 -0.91 2.48
CA VAL A 265 -0.12 0.20 2.52
C VAL A 265 0.23 0.48 3.97
N ASP A 266 1.40 0.04 4.38
CA ASP A 266 1.97 0.45 5.65
C ASP A 266 2.60 1.84 5.47
N GLU A 267 2.32 2.76 6.41
CA GLU A 267 2.63 4.18 6.26
C GLU A 267 1.90 4.81 5.03
N ALA A 268 0.58 4.87 5.10
CA ALA A 268 -0.32 5.34 4.03
C ALA A 268 0.04 6.73 3.48
N TYR A 269 0.66 7.58 4.33
CA TYR A 269 1.12 8.91 4.00
C TYR A 269 1.83 9.01 2.64
N HIS A 270 2.77 8.10 2.37
CA HIS A 270 3.56 8.15 1.14
C HIS A 270 2.74 7.89 -0.13
N LEU A 271 1.67 7.11 -0.05
CA LEU A 271 0.79 6.87 -1.20
C LEU A 271 -0.23 8.01 -1.35
N VAL A 272 -0.90 8.40 -0.25
CA VAL A 272 -1.97 9.40 -0.31
C VAL A 272 -1.47 10.83 -0.51
N SER A 273 -0.17 11.10 -0.33
CA SER A 273 0.42 12.41 -0.62
C SER A 273 0.45 12.76 -2.11
N THR A 274 0.31 11.76 -2.98
CA THR A 274 0.35 11.94 -4.44
C THR A 274 -1.05 11.91 -5.05
N THR A 275 -1.22 12.54 -6.20
CA THR A 275 -2.51 12.52 -6.91
C THR A 275 -2.87 11.13 -7.40
N VAL A 276 -1.90 10.43 -7.99
CA VAL A 276 -2.09 9.06 -8.51
C VAL A 276 -2.36 8.10 -7.35
N GLY A 277 -1.60 8.17 -6.27
CA GLY A 277 -1.80 7.32 -5.11
C GLY A 277 -3.15 7.53 -4.41
N ARG A 278 -3.61 8.79 -4.29
CA ARG A 278 -4.97 9.07 -3.80
C ARG A 278 -6.03 8.47 -4.70
N GLN A 279 -5.88 8.61 -6.02
CA GLN A 279 -6.81 8.03 -6.98
C GLN A 279 -6.88 6.50 -6.84
N ILE A 280 -5.73 5.82 -6.71
CA ILE A 280 -5.67 4.38 -6.49
C ILE A 280 -6.44 4.00 -5.22
N CYS A 281 -6.19 4.70 -4.10
CA CYS A 281 -6.90 4.45 -2.84
C CYS A 281 -8.41 4.66 -2.99
N GLU A 282 -8.83 5.74 -3.66
CA GLU A 282 -10.24 6.02 -3.91
C GLU A 282 -10.91 4.95 -4.77
N GLU A 283 -10.26 4.46 -5.82
CA GLU A 283 -10.76 3.38 -6.66
C GLU A 283 -10.97 2.09 -5.86
N PHE A 284 -10.01 1.71 -5.01
CA PHE A 284 -10.16 0.55 -4.13
C PHE A 284 -11.34 0.70 -3.16
N VAL A 285 -11.53 1.88 -2.59
CA VAL A 285 -12.62 2.11 -1.62
C VAL A 285 -13.99 2.14 -2.29
N ARG A 286 -14.10 2.78 -3.48
CA ARG A 286 -15.37 2.94 -4.22
C ARG A 286 -15.75 1.71 -5.03
N ASP A 287 -14.78 1.15 -5.75
CA ASP A 287 -15.02 0.10 -6.72
C ASP A 287 -14.57 -1.29 -6.24
N GLY A 288 -13.75 -1.37 -5.18
CA GLY A 288 -13.24 -2.64 -4.66
C GLY A 288 -14.34 -3.65 -4.36
N ARG A 289 -15.51 -3.21 -3.84
CA ARG A 289 -16.67 -4.08 -3.60
C ARG A 289 -17.16 -4.80 -4.88
N LYS A 290 -17.09 -4.15 -6.05
CA LYS A 290 -17.52 -4.73 -7.34
C LYS A 290 -16.54 -5.79 -7.86
N HIS A 291 -15.30 -5.74 -7.39
CA HIS A 291 -14.20 -6.58 -7.86
C HIS A 291 -13.67 -7.54 -6.81
N SER A 292 -14.36 -7.69 -5.67
CA SER A 292 -13.86 -8.48 -4.54
C SER A 292 -12.47 -8.00 -4.08
N ALA A 293 -12.27 -6.68 -4.01
CA ALA A 293 -11.01 -6.10 -3.62
C ALA A 293 -11.14 -5.20 -2.39
N GLY A 294 -10.10 -5.14 -1.57
CA GLY A 294 -10.02 -4.34 -0.36
C GLY A 294 -8.75 -3.51 -0.29
N LEU A 295 -8.80 -2.47 0.52
CA LEU A 295 -7.66 -1.62 0.87
C LEU A 295 -7.46 -1.68 2.38
N ILE A 296 -6.24 -1.94 2.82
CA ILE A 296 -5.83 -1.89 4.23
C ILE A 296 -4.73 -0.85 4.34
N MET A 297 -4.97 0.22 5.08
CA MET A 297 -3.98 1.28 5.28
C MET A 297 -3.67 1.48 6.75
N SER A 298 -2.41 1.74 7.07
CA SER A 298 -2.01 2.15 8.41
C SER A 298 -1.38 3.55 8.41
N SER A 299 -1.52 4.26 9.54
CA SER A 299 -1.07 5.63 9.72
C SER A 299 -0.67 5.91 11.16
N HIS A 300 0.19 6.92 11.33
CA HIS A 300 0.51 7.49 12.64
C HIS A 300 -0.36 8.70 12.99
N ASP A 301 -0.78 9.49 12.00
CA ASP A 301 -1.73 10.60 12.20
C ASP A 301 -2.87 10.51 11.17
N PRO A 302 -4.01 9.96 11.55
CA PRO A 302 -5.11 9.73 10.61
C PRO A 302 -5.74 11.04 10.08
N ARG A 303 -5.56 12.17 10.76
CA ARG A 303 -6.08 13.47 10.27
C ARG A 303 -5.24 14.00 9.12
N ALA A 304 -3.92 13.82 9.21
CA ALA A 304 -3.00 14.23 8.16
C ALA A 304 -3.04 13.25 6.97
N ASP A 305 -2.92 11.95 7.26
CA ASP A 305 -2.69 10.91 6.25
C ASP A 305 -3.96 10.48 5.53
N TYR A 306 -5.12 10.53 6.21
CA TYR A 306 -6.40 10.18 5.60
C TYR A 306 -7.25 11.41 5.25
N SER A 307 -6.64 12.59 5.08
CA SER A 307 -7.34 13.80 4.65
C SER A 307 -7.87 13.67 3.21
N GLY A 308 -9.05 14.22 2.94
CA GLY A 308 -9.66 14.23 1.61
C GLY A 308 -10.85 13.27 1.42
N ALA A 309 -11.25 13.04 0.18
CA ALA A 309 -12.46 12.26 -0.14
C ALA A 309 -12.40 10.79 0.33
N ALA A 310 -11.22 10.17 0.28
CA ALA A 310 -11.02 8.80 0.74
C ALA A 310 -11.28 8.64 2.25
N HIS A 311 -11.03 9.67 3.05
CA HIS A 311 -11.24 9.66 4.50
C HIS A 311 -12.67 9.26 4.90
N ASN A 312 -13.67 9.87 4.25
CA ASN A 312 -15.07 9.64 4.57
C ASN A 312 -15.62 8.32 3.98
N LEU A 313 -14.89 7.70 3.08
CA LEU A 313 -15.33 6.52 2.36
C LEU A 313 -14.88 5.20 2.99
N ILE A 314 -13.87 5.21 3.89
CA ILE A 314 -13.40 3.99 4.55
C ILE A 314 -14.29 3.69 5.76
N PRO A 315 -15.11 2.64 5.69
CA PRO A 315 -16.14 2.41 6.70
C PRO A 315 -15.62 1.76 7.98
N ASN A 316 -14.52 1.00 7.89
CA ASN A 316 -14.01 0.23 9.02
C ASN A 316 -12.72 0.88 9.52
N ARG A 317 -12.75 1.45 10.71
CA ARG A 317 -11.65 2.23 11.28
C ARG A 317 -11.23 1.66 12.62
N PHE A 318 -9.92 1.51 12.82
CA PHE A 318 -9.34 0.95 14.05
C PHE A 318 -8.31 1.93 14.61
N ALA A 319 -8.49 2.36 15.85
CA ALA A 319 -7.57 3.25 16.55
C ALA A 319 -6.87 2.50 17.69
N PHE A 320 -5.58 2.30 17.52
CA PHE A 320 -4.68 1.80 18.55
C PHE A 320 -4.14 2.97 19.38
N ARG A 321 -3.39 2.68 20.45
CA ARG A 321 -2.90 3.68 21.39
C ARG A 321 -2.12 4.82 20.71
N HIS A 322 -2.36 6.04 21.22
CA HIS A 322 -1.53 7.22 21.06
C HIS A 322 -1.21 7.81 22.43
N ARG A 323 0.06 8.02 22.78
CA ARG A 323 0.46 8.65 24.06
C ARG A 323 0.28 10.18 24.01
N ASP A 324 0.52 10.79 22.86
CA ASP A 324 0.29 12.21 22.67
C ASP A 324 -1.20 12.55 22.76
N LYS A 325 -1.53 13.60 23.51
CA LYS A 325 -2.93 14.00 23.78
C LYS A 325 -3.61 14.52 22.52
N SER A 326 -2.92 15.31 21.71
CA SER A 326 -3.48 15.90 20.49
C SER A 326 -3.74 14.83 19.43
N LEU A 327 -2.78 13.91 19.24
CA LEU A 327 -2.95 12.78 18.33
C LEU A 327 -4.06 11.84 18.80
N ALA A 328 -4.17 11.56 20.10
CA ALA A 328 -5.24 10.72 20.64
C ALA A 328 -6.62 11.36 20.44
N ALA A 329 -6.75 12.65 20.74
CA ALA A 329 -7.99 13.40 20.50
C ALA A 329 -8.39 13.38 19.03
N GLY A 330 -7.48 13.76 18.14
CA GLY A 330 -7.74 13.74 16.71
C GLY A 330 -8.01 12.37 16.10
N THR A 331 -7.42 11.31 16.67
CA THR A 331 -7.72 9.94 16.26
C THR A 331 -9.13 9.52 16.67
N LEU A 332 -9.62 9.96 17.84
CA LEU A 332 -10.98 9.71 18.28
C LEU A 332 -12.00 10.52 17.45
N GLU A 333 -11.71 11.78 17.15
CA GLU A 333 -12.52 12.58 16.21
C GLU A 333 -12.60 11.92 14.84
N TRP A 334 -11.47 11.42 14.32
CA TRP A 334 -11.43 10.67 13.08
C TRP A 334 -12.30 9.39 13.12
N LEU A 335 -12.41 8.73 14.27
CA LEU A 335 -13.36 7.62 14.46
C LEU A 335 -14.82 8.08 14.48
N GLY A 336 -15.09 9.37 14.67
CA GLY A 336 -16.42 9.92 14.81
C GLY A 336 -16.87 10.09 16.27
N VAL A 337 -15.95 10.07 17.23
CA VAL A 337 -16.23 10.34 18.63
C VAL A 337 -16.33 11.84 18.87
N ASP A 338 -17.38 12.27 19.53
CA ASP A 338 -17.53 13.63 20.05
C ASP A 338 -16.67 13.78 21.31
N ILE A 339 -15.46 14.31 21.15
CA ILE A 339 -14.50 14.46 22.25
C ILE A 339 -14.86 15.57 23.23
N GLU A 340 -15.74 16.52 22.90
CA GLU A 340 -16.23 17.51 23.85
C GLU A 340 -17.14 16.85 24.88
N ARG A 341 -18.01 15.96 24.43
CA ARG A 341 -18.92 15.20 25.27
C ARG A 341 -18.22 14.04 25.98
N ASP A 342 -17.35 13.31 25.28
CA ASP A 342 -16.75 12.07 25.73
C ASP A 342 -15.24 12.22 25.99
N ALA A 343 -14.80 13.35 26.56
CA ALA A 343 -13.38 13.71 26.77
C ALA A 343 -12.56 12.63 27.50
N TYR A 344 -13.18 11.85 28.37
CA TYR A 344 -12.52 10.77 29.10
C TYR A 344 -11.98 9.67 28.19
N LEU A 345 -12.52 9.53 26.96
CA LEU A 345 -12.05 8.53 25.99
C LEU A 345 -10.64 8.85 25.46
N VAL A 346 -10.25 10.12 25.47
CA VAL A 346 -8.88 10.53 25.12
C VAL A 346 -7.89 9.88 26.08
N ASP A 347 -8.15 9.94 27.37
CA ASP A 347 -7.28 9.30 28.37
C ASP A 347 -7.36 7.76 28.30
N GLN A 348 -8.53 7.20 27.98
CA GLN A 348 -8.66 5.76 27.74
C GLN A 348 -7.80 5.29 26.55
N LEU A 349 -7.79 6.03 25.43
CA LEU A 349 -6.95 5.70 24.29
C LEU A 349 -5.46 5.81 24.62
N ARG A 350 -5.08 6.85 25.39
CA ARG A 350 -3.69 7.13 25.76
C ARG A 350 -3.10 6.14 26.77
N THR A 351 -3.82 5.88 27.83
CA THR A 351 -3.27 5.25 29.04
C THR A 351 -3.83 3.87 29.32
N ASN A 352 -5.01 3.56 28.78
CA ASN A 352 -5.72 2.31 29.09
C ASN A 352 -5.99 1.42 27.85
N THR A 353 -5.36 1.71 26.72
CA THR A 353 -5.43 0.88 25.50
C THR A 353 -4.07 0.23 25.30
N SER A 354 -3.98 -1.09 25.46
CA SER A 354 -2.71 -1.84 25.44
C SER A 354 -1.60 -1.12 26.22
N PRO A 355 -1.80 -0.83 27.54
CA PRO A 355 -0.86 -0.03 28.31
C PRO A 355 0.46 -0.78 28.50
N PRO A 356 1.60 -0.17 28.16
CA PRO A 356 2.90 -0.74 28.46
C PRO A 356 3.18 -0.66 29.97
N LYS A 357 3.86 -1.66 30.51
CA LYS A 357 4.23 -1.74 31.92
C LYS A 357 5.71 -2.07 32.12
N GLY A 358 6.24 -1.56 33.21
CA GLY A 358 7.61 -1.84 33.64
C GLY A 358 8.70 -1.11 32.85
N PRO A 359 9.99 -1.29 33.23
CA PRO A 359 11.13 -0.57 32.64
C PRO A 359 11.35 -0.86 31.15
N ARG A 360 10.80 -1.97 30.64
CA ARG A 360 10.90 -2.39 29.24
C ARG A 360 9.71 -1.95 28.40
N GLU A 361 8.78 -1.21 28.96
CA GLU A 361 7.56 -0.75 28.30
C GLU A 361 6.80 -1.84 27.53
N THR A 362 6.75 -3.07 28.04
CA THR A 362 6.08 -4.19 27.38
C THR A 362 4.59 -4.23 27.70
N VAL A 363 3.76 -4.52 26.71
CA VAL A 363 2.33 -4.73 26.91
C VAL A 363 2.09 -6.18 27.37
N ALA A 364 1.34 -6.35 28.47
CA ALA A 364 0.97 -7.66 28.97
C ALA A 364 0.21 -8.47 27.88
N PRO A 365 0.47 -9.78 27.72
CA PRO A 365 -0.13 -10.58 26.64
C PRO A 365 -1.66 -10.53 26.58
N ASN A 366 -2.32 -10.47 27.74
CA ASN A 366 -3.77 -10.37 27.84
C ASN A 366 -4.33 -8.99 27.46
N ARG A 367 -3.46 -7.96 27.32
CA ARG A 367 -3.83 -6.59 26.95
C ARG A 367 -3.35 -6.18 25.56
N ARG A 368 -2.62 -7.07 24.84
CA ARG A 368 -2.15 -6.79 23.49
C ARG A 368 -3.32 -6.75 22.51
N GLY A 369 -3.26 -5.82 21.54
CA GLY A 369 -4.26 -5.72 20.49
C GLY A 369 -5.53 -4.97 20.87
N GLU A 370 -5.58 -4.30 22.03
CA GLU A 370 -6.73 -3.45 22.36
C GLU A 370 -6.78 -2.22 21.43
N CYS A 371 -7.97 -1.89 20.96
CA CYS A 371 -8.22 -0.75 20.07
C CYS A 371 -9.64 -0.23 20.21
N PHE A 372 -9.86 0.98 19.75
CA PHE A 372 -11.18 1.51 19.45
C PHE A 372 -11.54 1.18 18.02
N ILE A 373 -12.81 0.93 17.74
CA ILE A 373 -13.33 0.46 16.45
C ILE A 373 -14.53 1.30 16.09
N ALA A 374 -14.52 1.86 14.87
CA ALA A 374 -15.72 2.38 14.22
C ALA A 374 -16.02 1.52 12.99
N ASP A 375 -17.23 1.06 12.86
CA ASP A 375 -17.67 0.20 11.77
C ASP A 375 -18.52 0.95 10.71
N GLY A 376 -18.74 0.29 9.57
CA GLY A 376 -19.51 0.86 8.46
C GLY A 376 -20.99 1.15 8.78
N ARG A 377 -21.48 0.75 9.95
CA ARG A 377 -22.85 1.06 10.44
C ARG A 377 -22.86 2.25 11.41
N GLY A 378 -21.71 2.93 11.57
CA GLY A 378 -21.59 4.08 12.48
C GLY A 378 -21.52 3.70 13.96
N ARG A 379 -21.29 2.42 14.30
CA ARG A 379 -21.15 1.97 15.69
C ARG A 379 -19.71 2.14 16.11
N ILE A 380 -19.49 2.65 17.31
CA ILE A 380 -18.16 2.88 17.90
C ILE A 380 -18.07 2.13 19.21
N GLY A 381 -16.99 1.36 19.41
CA GLY A 381 -16.77 0.60 20.62
C GLY A 381 -15.28 0.27 20.85
N ARG A 382 -15.02 -0.61 21.81
CA ARG A 382 -13.68 -1.11 22.13
C ARG A 382 -13.60 -2.60 21.84
N GLY A 383 -12.51 -2.99 21.19
CA GLY A 383 -12.22 -4.39 20.93
C GLY A 383 -10.79 -4.75 21.30
N LYS A 384 -10.55 -6.03 21.32
CA LYS A 384 -9.22 -6.62 21.42
C LYS A 384 -9.01 -7.55 20.25
N ILE A 385 -8.04 -7.26 19.42
CA ILE A 385 -7.63 -8.11 18.31
C ILE A 385 -6.97 -9.38 18.86
N LEU A 386 -7.39 -10.53 18.37
CA LEU A 386 -6.78 -11.82 18.66
C LEU A 386 -5.69 -12.13 17.62
N GLY A 387 -4.62 -12.76 18.09
CA GLY A 387 -3.59 -13.26 17.20
C GLY A 387 -4.04 -14.47 16.37
N PRO A 388 -3.25 -14.85 15.36
CA PRO A 388 -3.51 -16.03 14.57
C PRO A 388 -3.56 -17.29 15.46
N ALA A 389 -4.54 -18.17 15.18
CA ALA A 389 -4.64 -19.47 15.87
C ALA A 389 -3.51 -20.43 15.43
N ARG A 390 -2.96 -20.27 14.24
CA ARG A 390 -1.84 -21.07 13.74
C ARG A 390 -0.53 -20.67 14.40
N ALA A 391 0.18 -21.66 14.97
CA ALA A 391 1.42 -21.43 15.71
C ALA A 391 2.56 -20.83 14.85
N ASP A 392 2.68 -21.26 13.59
CA ASP A 392 3.65 -20.73 12.62
C ASP A 392 3.43 -19.23 12.33
N ARG A 393 2.18 -18.77 12.30
CA ARG A 393 1.83 -17.37 12.12
C ARG A 393 1.91 -16.55 13.40
N ALA A 394 1.66 -17.16 14.55
CA ALA A 394 1.71 -16.47 15.83
C ALA A 394 3.11 -15.86 16.12
N LEU A 395 4.17 -16.53 15.70
CA LEU A 395 5.54 -16.01 15.75
C LEU A 395 5.76 -14.90 14.70
N ALA A 396 5.30 -15.11 13.48
CA ALA A 396 5.50 -14.17 12.36
C ALA A 396 4.79 -12.81 12.55
N VAL A 397 3.68 -12.76 13.29
CA VAL A 397 2.96 -11.49 13.55
C VAL A 397 3.59 -10.68 14.69
N SER A 398 4.45 -11.27 15.52
CA SER A 398 5.16 -10.53 16.57
C SER A 398 6.22 -9.63 15.94
N THR A 399 6.15 -8.32 16.22
CA THR A 399 7.17 -7.33 15.80
C THR A 399 8.24 -7.11 16.87
N THR A 400 8.11 -7.76 18.03
CA THR A 400 9.12 -7.64 19.08
C THR A 400 10.28 -8.57 18.73
N PRO A 401 11.51 -8.06 18.51
CA PRO A 401 12.68 -8.91 18.26
C PRO A 401 12.82 -9.94 19.40
N ASP A 402 12.98 -11.19 19.05
CA ASP A 402 13.27 -12.24 20.04
C ASP A 402 14.61 -11.92 20.67
N LYS A 403 14.65 -11.76 22.01
CA LYS A 403 15.84 -11.37 22.75
C LYS A 403 16.95 -12.43 22.75
N ALA A 404 16.69 -13.60 22.18
CA ALA A 404 17.70 -14.65 21.99
C ALA A 404 18.78 -14.30 20.97
N VAL A 405 18.57 -13.24 20.16
CA VAL A 405 19.53 -12.82 19.12
C VAL A 405 20.39 -11.62 19.55
N LEU A 406 20.10 -11.01 20.69
CA LEU A 406 20.81 -9.84 21.24
C LEU A 406 21.57 -10.14 22.54
N GLY A 407 21.81 -11.41 22.87
CA GLY A 407 22.57 -11.88 24.02
C GLY A 407 23.92 -12.47 23.63
#